data_8ab0511a56fe1ee3b3d06b91445a75d8
#
_entry.id   8ab0511a56fe1ee3b3d06b91445a75d8
#
_cell.length_a   1.000
_cell.length_b   1.000
_cell.length_c   1.000
_cell.angle_alpha   90.00
_cell.angle_beta   90.00
_cell.angle_gamma   90.00
#
_symmetry.space_group_name_H-M   'P 1'
#
loop_
_entity.id
_entity.type
_entity.pdbx_description
1 polymer ?
#
loop_
_entity_poly.entity_id
_entity_poly.type
_entity_poly.pdbx_seq_one_letter_code
_entity_poly.pdbx_strand_id
1 'polypeptide(L)'
;MKIGFWPRLSAIASLGILMLLSFNLQPVVAQVPNIPDTDRPLDAPPLLEPPEDLLDRTNPALPSNEIDSPDETLVFTVNCYLIEGSTVFSQAALAEVVAPFTGEVTYAEVLAARSAINQLYLDNGYLTTGAYIPEQTLADNTVVIEVVEGEVTEIEVTGLQRLNPGYVSSRIALATEKPLNVPQLQEALQLLQLDPLIATINADLAQGTQPGENILRLEVREADSFNAQVDLSNDRAISIGTFRRGISVTEGNLWGLGDRATLSYNNTDGSNVVDVSYRVPLSPRNTTLELRYLNGLNRIITEPFEELDIKSRSQYWEFNLRQPIVQTLNQELSLGLIFSHQAIETSILGVPFPLSDSADINGRTKVSALRFVQEWVYRSPQDAIALRSQFSWGVDWWDATINETTPDSRFWSWRGQFQYLRLLAPDTTIIFRSTVQRSDRALMGLEQLSAGGLGSIRGYPQDFLSSDNALTTTLEARLPIFRNSQHLLQIAPFFDWGTFSNNGDNPNPSPQNLASVGLGLAWQGGENLFARLDWGIPLVDANIERDRTWQSQGLYFTVGISF
;
A
#
# COMPACT_ATOMS: atom_id res chain seq x y z
N MET A 1 40.14 -14.91 -8.06
CA MET A 1 40.07 -13.51 -8.39
C MET A 1 38.81 -13.33 -9.26
N LYS A 2 37.65 -13.19 -8.59
CA LYS A 2 36.38 -12.95 -9.24
C LYS A 2 35.87 -11.60 -8.75
N ILE A 3 35.83 -10.66 -9.67
CA ILE A 3 35.33 -9.31 -9.44
C ILE A 3 33.82 -9.39 -9.68
N GLY A 4 33.06 -9.33 -8.59
CA GLY A 4 31.64 -9.10 -8.65
C GLY A 4 31.38 -7.60 -8.71
N PHE A 5 30.87 -7.14 -9.81
CA PHE A 5 30.32 -5.79 -9.97
C PHE A 5 28.98 -5.96 -10.66
N TRP A 6 27.93 -5.83 -9.88
CA TRP A 6 26.59 -5.36 -10.31
C TRP A 6 25.59 -5.69 -9.22
N PRO A 7 25.21 -4.74 -8.40
CA PRO A 7 23.80 -4.43 -8.23
C PRO A 7 23.58 -2.96 -7.78
N ARG A 8 23.46 -2.00 -8.64
CA ARG A 8 23.13 -0.62 -8.20
C ARG A 8 22.29 0.20 -9.19
N LEU A 9 21.81 -0.41 -10.28
CA LEU A 9 21.04 0.35 -11.28
C LEU A 9 19.51 0.16 -11.18
N SER A 10 19.03 -0.89 -10.55
CA SER A 10 17.59 -1.17 -10.42
C SER A 10 16.91 -0.37 -9.29
N ALA A 11 17.59 -0.15 -8.17
CA ALA A 11 17.05 0.58 -7.02
C ALA A 11 16.70 2.06 -7.32
N ILE A 12 17.42 2.68 -8.26
CA ILE A 12 17.23 4.10 -8.58
C ILE A 12 15.90 4.34 -9.33
N ALA A 13 15.47 3.41 -10.18
CA ALA A 13 14.21 3.55 -10.91
C ALA A 13 12.99 3.39 -10.00
N SER A 14 13.06 2.48 -9.04
CA SER A 14 11.95 2.19 -8.10
C SER A 14 11.76 3.32 -7.07
N LEU A 15 12.85 3.89 -6.54
CA LEU A 15 12.77 5.02 -5.61
C LEU A 15 12.25 6.30 -6.29
N GLY A 16 12.60 6.52 -7.56
CA GLY A 16 12.13 7.66 -8.34
C GLY A 16 10.62 7.69 -8.52
N ILE A 17 10.01 6.53 -8.70
CA ILE A 17 8.56 6.40 -8.84
C ILE A 17 7.85 6.57 -7.50
N LEU A 18 8.42 6.07 -6.40
CA LEU A 18 7.85 6.24 -5.06
C LEU A 18 7.85 7.70 -4.61
N MET A 19 8.94 8.44 -4.82
CA MET A 19 9.03 9.85 -4.41
C MET A 19 8.13 10.78 -5.24
N LEU A 20 7.90 10.47 -6.53
CA LEU A 20 7.06 11.29 -7.38
C LEU A 20 5.55 11.05 -7.17
N LEU A 21 5.16 9.98 -6.48
CA LEU A 21 3.76 9.63 -6.22
C LEU A 21 3.29 10.00 -4.82
N SER A 22 4.21 10.28 -3.88
CA SER A 22 3.87 10.63 -2.49
C SER A 22 3.53 12.12 -2.26
N PHE A 23 3.24 12.88 -3.31
CA PHE A 23 2.74 14.25 -3.14
C PHE A 23 1.30 14.25 -2.65
N ASN A 24 1.17 14.27 -1.35
CA ASN A 24 -0.10 14.44 -0.68
C ASN A 24 -0.51 15.90 -0.68
N LEU A 25 -1.39 16.23 -1.55
CA LEU A 25 -1.98 17.53 -1.62
C LEU A 25 -3.34 17.48 -0.93
N GLN A 26 -3.40 18.12 0.21
CA GLN A 26 -4.69 18.28 0.91
C GLN A 26 -5.43 19.48 0.36
N PRO A 27 -6.68 19.32 -0.04
CA PRO A 27 -7.52 20.44 -0.41
C PRO A 27 -7.84 21.30 0.82
N VAL A 28 -7.81 22.60 0.65
CA VAL A 28 -8.28 23.59 1.64
C VAL A 28 -9.42 24.34 1.02
N VAL A 29 -10.64 24.18 1.56
CA VAL A 29 -11.78 25.01 1.19
C VAL A 29 -11.51 26.45 1.64
N ALA A 30 -11.84 27.42 0.81
CA ALA A 30 -11.47 28.83 0.99
C ALA A 30 -11.89 29.43 2.35
N GLN A 31 -12.77 28.81 3.08
CA GLN A 31 -13.28 29.29 4.36
C GLN A 31 -12.98 28.38 5.56
N VAL A 32 -12.69 27.10 5.32
CA VAL A 32 -12.43 26.14 6.39
C VAL A 32 -11.43 25.12 5.89
N PRO A 33 -10.28 24.93 6.54
CA PRO A 33 -9.33 23.93 6.08
C PRO A 33 -9.98 22.56 6.12
N ASN A 34 -10.12 21.95 4.97
CA ASN A 34 -10.47 20.55 4.91
C ASN A 34 -9.28 19.74 5.42
N ILE A 35 -9.59 18.82 6.24
CA ILE A 35 -8.64 18.01 6.95
C ILE A 35 -9.01 16.62 6.51
N PRO A 36 -8.50 15.70 6.55
CA PRO A 36 -7.41 14.89 6.21
C PRO A 36 -7.57 14.17 4.86
N ASP A 37 -6.62 13.40 4.53
CA ASP A 37 -6.38 12.40 3.48
C ASP A 37 -7.56 11.65 2.83
N THR A 38 -8.81 11.92 3.15
CA THR A 38 -9.94 11.32 2.43
C THR A 38 -9.98 11.78 0.96
N ASP A 39 -9.37 12.92 0.64
CA ASP A 39 -9.25 13.46 -0.70
C ASP A 39 -7.89 13.17 -1.35
N ARG A 40 -7.01 12.49 -0.62
CA ARG A 40 -5.69 12.10 -1.11
C ARG A 40 -5.85 11.20 -2.34
N PRO A 41 -5.24 11.52 -3.48
CA PRO A 41 -5.12 10.57 -4.58
C PRO A 41 -4.48 9.28 -4.07
N LEU A 42 -4.96 8.14 -4.54
CA LEU A 42 -4.28 6.88 -4.28
C LEU A 42 -2.85 6.99 -4.81
N ASP A 43 -1.89 6.61 -3.98
CA ASP A 43 -0.53 6.43 -4.44
C ASP A 43 -0.47 5.19 -5.34
N ALA A 44 0.17 5.31 -6.51
CA ALA A 44 0.43 4.12 -7.31
C ALA A 44 1.45 3.26 -6.55
N PRO A 45 1.19 1.96 -6.41
CA PRO A 45 2.16 1.06 -5.83
C PRO A 45 3.43 1.05 -6.69
N PRO A 46 4.61 0.80 -6.09
CA PRO A 46 5.83 0.61 -6.86
C PRO A 46 5.66 -0.57 -7.82
N LEU A 47 6.33 -0.48 -8.98
CA LEU A 47 6.44 -1.61 -9.89
C LEU A 47 7.25 -2.72 -9.23
N LEU A 48 6.89 -3.98 -9.52
CA LEU A 48 7.64 -5.13 -9.01
C LEU A 48 8.99 -5.24 -9.71
N GLU A 49 10.03 -5.40 -8.91
CA GLU A 49 11.31 -5.92 -9.39
C GLU A 49 11.20 -7.44 -9.62
N PRO A 50 12.04 -8.02 -10.51
CA PRO A 50 12.09 -9.47 -10.65
C PRO A 50 12.39 -10.12 -9.30
N PRO A 51 11.64 -11.15 -8.88
CA PRO A 51 11.86 -11.80 -7.59
C PRO A 51 13.24 -12.45 -7.53
N GLU A 52 13.98 -12.16 -6.46
CA GLU A 52 15.25 -12.83 -6.16
C GLU A 52 14.98 -14.19 -5.50
N ASP A 53 15.85 -15.17 -5.77
CA ASP A 53 15.83 -16.43 -5.05
C ASP A 53 16.53 -16.24 -3.69
N LEU A 54 15.75 -16.10 -2.62
CA LEU A 54 16.22 -15.79 -1.28
C LEU A 54 16.58 -17.05 -0.47
N LEU A 55 16.27 -18.25 -1.00
CA LEU A 55 16.57 -19.53 -0.36
C LEU A 55 17.89 -20.09 -0.90
N ASP A 56 18.90 -20.16 -0.05
CA ASP A 56 20.06 -21.01 -0.31
C ASP A 56 19.64 -22.47 -0.10
N ARG A 57 19.54 -23.19 -1.21
CA ARG A 57 19.28 -24.62 -1.25
C ARG A 57 20.61 -25.33 -1.19
N THR A 58 21.19 -25.45 -0.01
CA THR A 58 22.15 -26.53 0.23
C THR A 58 21.33 -27.82 0.12
N ASN A 59 21.30 -28.37 -1.10
CA ASN A 59 20.59 -29.60 -1.42
C ASN A 59 21.00 -30.67 -0.38
N PRO A 60 20.15 -30.99 0.61
CA PRO A 60 20.42 -32.18 1.41
C PRO A 60 20.18 -33.32 0.43
N ALA A 61 21.25 -33.80 -0.17
CA ALA A 61 21.21 -35.07 -0.85
C ALA A 61 20.52 -36.04 0.12
N LEU A 62 19.29 -36.44 -0.20
CA LEU A 62 18.69 -37.60 0.43
C LEU A 62 19.81 -38.66 0.45
N PRO A 63 20.14 -39.28 1.62
CA PRO A 63 21.19 -40.25 1.66
C PRO A 63 20.91 -41.25 0.53
N SER A 64 21.77 -41.19 -0.49
CA SER A 64 21.83 -42.24 -1.47
C SER A 64 22.32 -43.46 -0.66
N ASN A 65 21.38 -44.23 -0.15
CA ASN A 65 21.73 -45.58 0.24
C ASN A 65 22.19 -46.25 -1.07
N GLU A 66 23.49 -46.21 -1.32
CA GLU A 66 24.14 -47.22 -2.13
C GLU A 66 23.90 -48.54 -1.43
N ILE A 67 22.68 -49.07 -1.62
CA ILE A 67 22.40 -50.47 -1.32
C ILE A 67 23.16 -51.25 -2.38
N ASP A 68 24.10 -52.04 -1.95
CA ASP A 68 24.71 -53.13 -2.73
C ASP A 68 23.62 -53.71 -3.67
N SER A 69 23.91 -53.76 -4.96
CA SER A 69 22.95 -54.09 -6.01
C SER A 69 22.13 -55.33 -5.61
N PRO A 70 20.83 -55.18 -5.30
CA PRO A 70 19.99 -56.35 -5.02
C PRO A 70 19.94 -57.18 -6.26
N ASP A 71 19.93 -58.49 -6.08
CA ASP A 71 19.79 -59.46 -7.15
C ASP A 71 18.57 -59.10 -8.04
N GLU A 72 18.82 -58.53 -9.23
CA GLU A 72 17.80 -58.03 -10.17
C GLU A 72 16.80 -59.12 -10.62
N THR A 73 17.00 -60.34 -10.17
CA THR A 73 16.23 -61.52 -10.58
C THR A 73 15.06 -61.85 -9.65
N LEU A 74 14.93 -61.20 -8.49
CA LEU A 74 13.83 -61.46 -7.57
C LEU A 74 12.55 -60.80 -8.05
N VAL A 75 11.57 -61.62 -8.47
CA VAL A 75 10.23 -61.18 -8.88
C VAL A 75 9.25 -61.41 -7.74
N PHE A 76 8.45 -60.42 -7.42
CA PHE A 76 7.39 -60.44 -6.42
C PHE A 76 6.03 -60.25 -7.07
N THR A 77 4.99 -60.77 -6.46
CA THR A 77 3.61 -60.41 -6.84
C THR A 77 3.15 -59.28 -5.91
N VAL A 78 2.85 -58.13 -6.45
CA VAL A 78 2.31 -56.98 -5.69
C VAL A 78 0.88 -56.72 -6.17
N ASN A 79 -0.08 -56.95 -5.28
CA ASN A 79 -1.50 -56.69 -5.57
C ASN A 79 -1.87 -55.25 -5.41
N CYS A 80 -1.34 -54.56 -4.41
CA CYS A 80 -1.56 -53.16 -4.12
C CYS A 80 -0.43 -52.54 -3.28
N TYR A 81 -0.35 -51.24 -3.32
CA TYR A 81 0.48 -50.43 -2.43
C TYR A 81 -0.42 -49.74 -1.39
N LEU A 82 -0.03 -49.84 -0.12
CA LEU A 82 -0.62 -49.04 0.95
C LEU A 82 0.33 -47.87 1.25
N ILE A 83 -0.12 -46.64 0.97
CA ILE A 83 0.71 -45.47 1.21
C ILE A 83 0.21 -44.78 2.49
N GLU A 84 1.08 -44.78 3.52
CA GLU A 84 0.79 -44.22 4.82
C GLU A 84 1.55 -42.89 5.03
N GLY A 85 1.02 -41.99 5.90
CA GLY A 85 1.67 -40.73 6.28
C GLY A 85 1.41 -39.55 5.33
N SER A 86 0.69 -39.74 4.23
CA SER A 86 0.31 -38.63 3.33
C SER A 86 -0.92 -37.89 3.85
N THR A 87 -0.82 -36.55 3.97
CA THR A 87 -1.95 -35.68 4.33
C THR A 87 -2.40 -34.80 3.15
N VAL A 88 -1.57 -34.62 2.13
CA VAL A 88 -1.82 -33.73 0.97
C VAL A 88 -2.60 -34.43 -0.11
N PHE A 89 -2.23 -35.67 -0.43
CA PHE A 89 -2.82 -36.41 -1.54
C PHE A 89 -3.81 -37.45 -1.05
N SER A 90 -4.93 -37.59 -1.77
CA SER A 90 -5.90 -38.65 -1.49
C SER A 90 -5.33 -40.03 -1.81
N GLN A 91 -5.79 -41.05 -1.10
CA GLN A 91 -5.39 -42.43 -1.37
C GLN A 91 -5.67 -42.86 -2.82
N ALA A 92 -6.71 -42.32 -3.43
CA ALA A 92 -7.03 -42.58 -4.84
C ALA A 92 -5.99 -41.98 -5.79
N ALA A 93 -5.53 -40.75 -5.54
CA ALA A 93 -4.48 -40.12 -6.34
C ALA A 93 -3.13 -40.83 -6.18
N LEU A 94 -2.78 -41.24 -4.96
CA LEU A 94 -1.56 -42.02 -4.70
C LEU A 94 -1.61 -43.40 -5.36
N ALA A 95 -2.76 -44.08 -5.29
CA ALA A 95 -2.95 -45.38 -5.93
C ALA A 95 -2.83 -45.30 -7.48
N GLU A 96 -3.29 -44.21 -8.11
CA GLU A 96 -3.13 -43.96 -9.53
C GLU A 96 -1.66 -43.86 -9.94
N VAL A 97 -0.83 -43.19 -9.11
CA VAL A 97 0.61 -43.03 -9.35
C VAL A 97 1.35 -44.37 -9.33
N VAL A 98 0.98 -45.27 -8.41
CA VAL A 98 1.66 -46.55 -8.25
C VAL A 98 1.01 -47.69 -9.05
N ALA A 99 -0.13 -47.46 -9.66
CA ALA A 99 -0.85 -48.49 -10.46
C ALA A 99 0.02 -49.17 -11.55
N PRO A 100 0.94 -48.45 -12.25
CA PRO A 100 1.82 -49.07 -13.25
C PRO A 100 2.79 -50.13 -12.68
N PHE A 101 3.00 -50.13 -11.37
CA PHE A 101 3.98 -50.99 -10.67
C PHE A 101 3.31 -52.15 -9.93
N THR A 102 2.07 -52.52 -10.29
CA THR A 102 1.35 -53.69 -9.71
C THR A 102 1.46 -54.92 -10.60
N GLY A 103 1.29 -56.09 -10.01
CA GLY A 103 1.39 -57.40 -10.69
C GLY A 103 2.68 -58.13 -10.35
N GLU A 104 3.28 -58.86 -11.30
CA GLU A 104 4.60 -59.45 -11.16
C GLU A 104 5.65 -58.35 -11.41
N VAL A 105 6.32 -57.95 -10.39
CA VAL A 105 7.28 -56.83 -10.40
C VAL A 105 8.62 -57.23 -9.79
N THR A 106 9.66 -56.58 -10.28
CA THR A 106 11.00 -56.69 -9.71
C THR A 106 11.16 -55.78 -8.50
N TYR A 107 12.18 -55.99 -7.68
CA TYR A 107 12.50 -55.05 -6.59
C TYR A 107 12.80 -53.63 -7.11
N ALA A 108 13.44 -53.53 -8.27
CA ALA A 108 13.69 -52.25 -8.92
C ALA A 108 12.37 -51.49 -9.27
N GLU A 109 11.33 -52.24 -9.71
CA GLU A 109 10.01 -51.63 -9.97
C GLU A 109 9.28 -51.20 -8.70
N VAL A 110 9.46 -51.92 -7.59
CA VAL A 110 8.97 -51.51 -6.27
C VAL A 110 9.68 -50.21 -5.81
N LEU A 111 10.97 -50.08 -6.03
CA LEU A 111 11.71 -48.82 -5.79
C LEU A 111 11.26 -47.70 -6.73
N ALA A 112 10.92 -48.05 -7.99
CA ALA A 112 10.37 -47.06 -8.93
C ALA A 112 9.00 -46.55 -8.49
N ALA A 113 8.13 -47.40 -7.90
CA ALA A 113 6.85 -46.95 -7.32
C ALA A 113 7.07 -45.93 -6.19
N ARG A 114 8.01 -46.23 -5.26
CA ARG A 114 8.42 -45.25 -4.22
C ARG A 114 8.94 -43.94 -4.85
N SER A 115 9.78 -44.06 -5.89
CA SER A 115 10.33 -42.87 -6.57
C SER A 115 9.26 -42.05 -7.26
N ALA A 116 8.20 -42.67 -7.82
CA ALA A 116 7.06 -42.00 -8.41
C ALA A 116 6.26 -41.19 -7.36
N ILE A 117 6.12 -41.75 -6.14
CA ILE A 117 5.52 -40.98 -5.03
C ILE A 117 6.40 -39.77 -4.66
N ASN A 118 7.72 -39.95 -4.52
CA ASN A 118 8.62 -38.82 -4.28
C ASN A 118 8.52 -37.75 -5.36
N GLN A 119 8.47 -38.16 -6.62
CA GLN A 119 8.33 -37.23 -7.75
C GLN A 119 7.03 -36.44 -7.69
N LEU A 120 5.91 -37.09 -7.32
CA LEU A 120 4.63 -36.42 -7.13
C LEU A 120 4.74 -35.27 -6.10
N TYR A 121 5.40 -35.52 -4.96
CA TYR A 121 5.62 -34.49 -3.94
C TYR A 121 6.54 -33.37 -4.45
N LEU A 122 7.65 -33.71 -5.11
CA LEU A 122 8.58 -32.74 -5.69
C LEU A 122 7.89 -31.82 -6.71
N ASP A 123 7.11 -32.40 -7.63
CA ASP A 123 6.39 -31.67 -8.68
C ASP A 123 5.35 -30.68 -8.10
N ASN A 124 4.87 -30.94 -6.88
CA ASN A 124 3.94 -30.09 -6.15
C ASN A 124 4.61 -29.17 -5.10
N GLY A 125 5.95 -29.12 -5.09
CA GLY A 125 6.70 -28.16 -4.27
C GLY A 125 7.03 -28.64 -2.85
N TYR A 126 6.78 -29.91 -2.51
CA TYR A 126 7.07 -30.49 -1.20
C TYR A 126 8.48 -31.11 -1.17
N LEU A 127 9.51 -30.27 -1.35
CA LEU A 127 10.90 -30.70 -1.58
C LEU A 127 11.54 -31.41 -0.39
N THR A 128 11.01 -31.25 0.82
CA THR A 128 11.51 -31.83 2.07
C THR A 128 10.77 -33.09 2.49
N THR A 129 9.79 -33.52 1.68
CA THR A 129 9.02 -34.74 1.91
C THR A 129 9.69 -35.92 1.22
N GLY A 130 9.75 -37.03 1.91
CA GLY A 130 10.34 -38.26 1.38
C GLY A 130 9.46 -39.50 1.63
N ALA A 131 9.43 -40.42 0.65
CA ALA A 131 8.81 -41.71 0.79
C ALA A 131 9.90 -42.81 0.90
N TYR A 132 9.69 -43.76 1.78
CA TYR A 132 10.57 -44.92 1.94
C TYR A 132 9.73 -46.19 2.12
N ILE A 133 10.37 -47.32 1.91
CA ILE A 133 9.78 -48.64 2.11
C ILE A 133 10.38 -49.20 3.42
N PRO A 134 9.56 -49.28 4.49
CA PRO A 134 10.06 -49.88 5.76
C PRO A 134 10.35 -51.36 5.61
N GLU A 135 11.17 -51.92 6.50
CA GLU A 135 11.32 -53.37 6.61
C GLU A 135 9.95 -53.99 6.88
N GLN A 136 9.51 -54.87 6.01
CA GLN A 136 8.18 -55.46 6.07
C GLN A 136 8.14 -56.88 5.54
N THR A 137 7.15 -57.64 5.97
CA THR A 137 6.75 -58.90 5.35
C THR A 137 5.53 -58.67 4.49
N LEU A 138 5.55 -59.14 3.25
CA LEU A 138 4.43 -58.94 2.31
C LEU A 138 3.21 -59.75 2.81
N ALA A 139 2.29 -59.08 3.50
CA ALA A 139 0.98 -59.63 3.84
C ALA A 139 0.01 -59.35 2.69
N ASP A 140 -0.65 -60.40 2.20
CA ASP A 140 -1.61 -60.33 1.09
C ASP A 140 -1.03 -59.68 -0.19
N ASN A 141 0.30 -59.82 -0.41
CA ASN A 141 1.00 -59.17 -1.54
C ASN A 141 0.84 -57.64 -1.57
N THR A 142 0.73 -57.02 -0.41
CA THR A 142 0.65 -55.57 -0.25
C THR A 142 2.02 -55.02 0.18
N VAL A 143 2.48 -53.99 -0.54
CA VAL A 143 3.70 -53.24 -0.19
C VAL A 143 3.28 -51.95 0.50
N VAL A 144 3.82 -51.71 1.70
CA VAL A 144 3.64 -50.46 2.43
C VAL A 144 4.73 -49.48 2.00
N ILE A 145 4.34 -48.29 1.61
CA ILE A 145 5.23 -47.13 1.41
C ILE A 145 4.86 -46.08 2.44
N GLU A 146 5.83 -45.72 3.26
CA GLU A 146 5.64 -44.69 4.29
C GLU A 146 6.16 -43.35 3.79
N VAL A 147 5.32 -42.30 3.90
CA VAL A 147 5.65 -40.94 3.53
C VAL A 147 5.95 -40.14 4.81
N VAL A 148 7.12 -39.52 4.85
CA VAL A 148 7.51 -38.59 5.90
C VAL A 148 7.39 -37.19 5.32
N GLU A 149 6.29 -36.51 5.65
CA GLU A 149 6.06 -35.15 5.22
C GLU A 149 6.94 -34.18 5.99
N GLY A 150 7.63 -33.32 5.23
CA GLY A 150 8.54 -32.33 5.77
C GLY A 150 7.81 -31.25 6.56
N GLU A 151 8.38 -30.81 7.66
CA GLU A 151 7.89 -29.72 8.49
C GLU A 151 9.03 -28.81 8.97
N VAL A 152 8.70 -27.55 9.28
CA VAL A 152 9.63 -26.64 9.97
C VAL A 152 9.31 -26.69 11.45
N THR A 153 10.25 -27.21 12.25
CA THR A 153 10.10 -27.35 13.70
C THR A 153 10.60 -26.12 14.45
N GLU A 154 11.53 -25.36 13.85
CA GLU A 154 12.11 -24.19 14.47
C GLU A 154 12.43 -23.11 13.41
N ILE A 155 12.18 -21.85 13.77
CA ILE A 155 12.54 -20.67 12.96
C ILE A 155 13.51 -19.83 13.80
N GLU A 156 14.79 -19.89 13.44
CA GLU A 156 15.86 -19.10 14.06
C GLU A 156 16.00 -17.76 13.29
N VAL A 157 15.87 -16.64 14.01
CA VAL A 157 16.03 -15.31 13.42
C VAL A 157 17.22 -14.60 14.06
N THR A 158 18.16 -14.20 13.24
CA THR A 158 19.41 -13.52 13.66
C THR A 158 19.60 -12.19 12.91
N GLY A 159 20.52 -11.34 13.38
CA GLY A 159 20.90 -10.08 12.71
C GLY A 159 20.04 -8.88 13.07
N LEU A 160 18.90 -9.06 13.75
CA LEU A 160 18.03 -7.99 14.20
C LEU A 160 18.66 -7.22 15.38
N GLN A 161 18.41 -5.91 15.41
CA GLN A 161 18.91 -5.01 16.46
C GLN A 161 17.79 -4.39 17.30
N ARG A 162 16.74 -3.89 16.66
CA ARG A 162 15.61 -3.19 17.28
C ARG A 162 14.28 -3.91 17.04
N LEU A 163 14.11 -4.50 15.87
CA LEU A 163 12.89 -5.22 15.52
C LEU A 163 12.80 -6.53 16.31
N ASN A 164 11.64 -6.79 16.91
CA ASN A 164 11.42 -8.03 17.66
C ASN A 164 11.51 -9.24 16.70
N PRO A 165 12.33 -10.28 17.02
CA PRO A 165 12.38 -11.49 16.20
C PRO A 165 11.04 -12.15 15.93
N GLY A 166 10.10 -12.05 16.87
CA GLY A 166 8.73 -12.52 16.72
C GLY A 166 7.94 -11.83 15.59
N TYR A 167 8.33 -10.60 15.20
CA TYR A 167 7.75 -9.92 14.04
C TYR A 167 8.01 -10.69 12.75
N VAL A 168 9.23 -11.16 12.56
CA VAL A 168 9.68 -11.92 11.39
C VAL A 168 9.19 -13.37 11.48
N SER A 169 9.51 -14.07 12.59
CA SER A 169 9.20 -15.49 12.72
C SER A 169 7.71 -15.80 12.64
N SER A 170 6.84 -14.97 13.24
CA SER A 170 5.39 -15.19 13.19
C SER A 170 4.78 -15.01 11.80
N ARG A 171 5.35 -14.14 10.95
CA ARG A 171 4.89 -13.96 9.56
C ARG A 171 5.32 -15.12 8.69
N ILE A 172 6.55 -15.58 8.82
CA ILE A 172 7.07 -16.73 8.08
C ILE A 172 6.37 -18.02 8.54
N ALA A 173 6.03 -18.15 9.82
CA ALA A 173 5.29 -19.29 10.33
C ALA A 173 3.95 -19.54 9.62
N LEU A 174 3.33 -18.53 9.02
CA LEU A 174 2.12 -18.68 8.20
C LEU A 174 2.34 -19.48 6.91
N ALA A 175 3.59 -19.57 6.44
CA ALA A 175 3.98 -20.29 5.22
C ALA A 175 4.78 -21.59 5.52
N THR A 176 4.90 -21.96 6.80
CA THR A 176 5.64 -23.19 7.22
C THR A 176 4.71 -24.25 7.80
N GLU A 177 3.42 -24.22 7.44
CA GLU A 177 2.47 -25.27 7.82
C GLU A 177 2.90 -26.63 7.24
N LYS A 178 2.63 -27.70 7.99
CA LYS A 178 2.94 -29.07 7.58
C LYS A 178 1.91 -29.60 6.57
N PRO A 179 2.35 -30.22 5.47
CA PRO A 179 3.74 -30.34 5.03
C PRO A 179 4.28 -29.06 4.40
N LEU A 180 5.59 -28.84 4.59
CA LEU A 180 6.26 -27.64 4.08
C LEU A 180 6.22 -27.57 2.55
N ASN A 181 5.58 -26.53 2.04
CA ASN A 181 5.60 -26.15 0.62
C ASN A 181 6.66 -25.08 0.39
N VAL A 182 7.77 -25.46 -0.26
CA VAL A 182 8.93 -24.56 -0.43
C VAL A 182 8.63 -23.34 -1.33
N PRO A 183 7.89 -23.45 -2.43
CA PRO A 183 7.40 -22.28 -3.18
C PRO A 183 6.61 -21.27 -2.34
N GLN A 184 5.72 -21.73 -1.45
CA GLN A 184 4.95 -20.84 -0.56
C GLN A 184 5.87 -20.15 0.47
N LEU A 185 6.83 -20.87 1.02
CA LEU A 185 7.84 -20.28 1.90
C LEU A 185 8.67 -19.21 1.16
N GLN A 186 9.08 -19.49 -0.07
CA GLN A 186 9.81 -18.54 -0.90
C GLN A 186 8.99 -17.27 -1.19
N GLU A 187 7.71 -17.40 -1.52
CA GLU A 187 6.81 -16.25 -1.69
C GLU A 187 6.69 -15.43 -0.39
N ALA A 188 6.56 -16.09 0.76
CA ALA A 188 6.48 -15.41 2.06
C ALA A 188 7.78 -14.65 2.40
N LEU A 189 8.95 -15.21 2.09
CA LEU A 189 10.25 -14.54 2.24
C LEU A 189 10.34 -13.32 1.33
N GLN A 190 9.93 -13.43 0.08
CA GLN A 190 9.91 -12.33 -0.88
C GLN A 190 8.92 -11.23 -0.46
N LEU A 191 7.74 -11.59 0.07
CA LEU A 191 6.81 -10.62 0.65
C LEU A 191 7.41 -9.89 1.85
N LEU A 192 8.11 -10.61 2.71
CA LEU A 192 8.77 -10.02 3.87
C LEU A 192 9.95 -9.12 3.45
N GLN A 193 10.66 -9.44 2.36
CA GLN A 193 11.70 -8.59 1.78
C GLN A 193 11.16 -7.23 1.29
N LEU A 194 9.87 -7.14 0.95
CA LEU A 194 9.21 -5.88 0.59
C LEU A 194 8.82 -5.02 1.80
N ASP A 195 9.01 -5.52 3.02
CA ASP A 195 8.76 -4.75 4.24
C ASP A 195 9.80 -3.61 4.36
N PRO A 196 9.37 -2.33 4.52
CA PRO A 196 10.28 -1.21 4.60
C PRO A 196 11.24 -1.25 5.80
N LEU A 197 11.02 -2.11 6.79
CA LEU A 197 11.91 -2.30 7.93
C LEU A 197 13.04 -3.29 7.66
N ILE A 198 13.02 -3.97 6.53
CA ILE A 198 13.93 -5.05 6.18
C ILE A 198 14.74 -4.66 4.95
N ALA A 199 16.05 -4.57 5.13
CA ALA A 199 16.97 -4.29 4.03
C ALA A 199 17.34 -5.55 3.25
N THR A 200 17.61 -6.66 3.94
CA THR A 200 17.92 -7.95 3.30
C THR A 200 17.51 -9.11 4.18
N ILE A 201 17.10 -10.22 3.55
CA ILE A 201 16.85 -11.51 4.18
C ILE A 201 17.67 -12.55 3.46
N ASN A 202 18.39 -13.38 4.22
CA ASN A 202 18.98 -14.62 3.75
C ASN A 202 18.33 -15.76 4.52
N ALA A 203 17.87 -16.78 3.81
CA ALA A 203 17.21 -17.93 4.41
C ALA A 203 17.97 -19.23 4.08
N ASP A 204 18.21 -20.04 5.10
CA ASP A 204 18.81 -21.38 5.00
C ASP A 204 17.87 -22.40 5.62
N LEU A 205 17.56 -23.46 4.88
CA LEU A 205 16.73 -24.56 5.35
C LEU A 205 17.60 -25.76 5.66
N ALA A 206 17.91 -25.94 6.94
CA ALA A 206 18.75 -27.02 7.43
C ALA A 206 17.90 -28.24 7.88
N GLN A 207 18.46 -29.45 7.78
CA GLN A 207 17.81 -30.66 8.27
C GLN A 207 17.79 -30.64 9.82
N GLY A 208 16.67 -31.03 10.40
CA GLY A 208 16.51 -31.23 11.84
C GLY A 208 17.11 -32.54 12.32
N THR A 209 16.76 -32.94 13.54
CA THR A 209 17.30 -34.15 14.20
C THR A 209 16.58 -35.42 13.78
N GLN A 210 15.34 -35.32 13.32
CA GLN A 210 14.52 -36.46 12.87
C GLN A 210 14.20 -36.35 11.37
N PRO A 211 13.94 -37.49 10.70
CA PRO A 211 13.49 -37.47 9.31
C PRO A 211 12.24 -36.58 9.12
N GLY A 212 12.26 -35.71 8.13
CA GLY A 212 11.17 -34.77 7.87
C GLY A 212 11.23 -33.45 8.64
N GLU A 213 11.99 -33.36 9.72
CA GLU A 213 12.20 -32.14 10.46
C GLU A 213 13.18 -31.19 9.74
N ASN A 214 12.83 -29.92 9.70
CA ASN A 214 13.70 -28.88 9.16
C ASN A 214 13.77 -27.70 10.14
N ILE A 215 14.92 -27.03 10.17
CA ILE A 215 15.16 -25.79 10.91
C ILE A 215 15.35 -24.69 9.88
N LEU A 216 14.52 -23.66 9.93
CA LEU A 216 14.64 -22.49 9.07
C LEU A 216 15.47 -21.41 9.78
N ARG A 217 16.65 -21.10 9.23
CA ARG A 217 17.53 -20.04 9.72
C ARG A 217 17.38 -18.80 8.85
N LEU A 218 17.04 -17.68 9.47
CA LEU A 218 16.86 -16.39 8.83
C LEU A 218 17.91 -15.43 9.35
N GLU A 219 18.77 -14.93 8.46
CA GLU A 219 19.66 -13.82 8.74
C GLU A 219 19.03 -12.56 8.14
N VAL A 220 18.57 -11.65 9.01
CA VAL A 220 17.82 -10.46 8.63
C VAL A 220 18.62 -9.20 8.97
N ARG A 221 18.82 -8.33 7.99
CA ARG A 221 19.39 -7.00 8.21
C ARG A 221 18.27 -5.97 8.16
N GLU A 222 18.15 -5.19 9.23
CA GLU A 222 17.17 -4.10 9.32
C GLU A 222 17.53 -2.96 8.34
N ALA A 223 16.49 -2.32 7.78
CA ALA A 223 16.62 -1.07 7.07
C ALA A 223 16.61 0.11 8.05
N ASP A 224 17.05 1.28 7.59
CA ASP A 224 16.93 2.51 8.37
C ASP A 224 15.44 2.83 8.57
N SER A 225 15.04 2.94 9.85
CA SER A 225 13.64 3.16 10.24
C SER A 225 13.29 4.64 10.38
N PHE A 226 14.29 5.51 10.54
CA PHE A 226 14.11 6.94 10.69
C PHE A 226 14.14 7.62 9.31
N ASN A 227 13.15 8.48 9.08
CA ASN A 227 13.11 9.34 7.90
C ASN A 227 12.64 10.75 8.30
N ALA A 228 13.32 11.76 7.83
CA ALA A 228 12.92 13.15 7.96
C ALA A 228 12.81 13.79 6.57
N GLN A 229 11.72 14.52 6.33
CA GLN A 229 11.49 15.22 5.07
C GLN A 229 11.20 16.69 5.31
N VAL A 230 11.78 17.53 4.48
CA VAL A 230 11.46 18.97 4.41
C VAL A 230 10.97 19.27 3.01
N ASP A 231 9.83 19.95 2.91
CA ASP A 231 9.27 20.33 1.62
C ASP A 231 8.75 21.77 1.59
N LEU A 232 8.83 22.37 0.41
CA LEU A 232 8.31 23.69 0.08
C LEU A 232 7.39 23.54 -1.13
N SER A 233 6.20 24.10 -1.05
CA SER A 233 5.24 24.08 -2.16
C SER A 233 4.36 25.31 -2.16
N ASN A 234 3.58 25.50 -3.22
CA ASN A 234 2.52 26.50 -3.25
C ASN A 234 1.15 25.83 -3.45
N ASP A 235 0.89 24.76 -2.73
CA ASP A 235 -0.27 23.88 -2.85
C ASP A 235 -1.40 24.18 -1.84
N ARG A 236 -1.37 25.33 -1.16
CA ARG A 236 -2.41 25.71 -0.19
C ARG A 236 -3.35 26.77 -0.77
N ALA A 237 -4.56 26.84 -0.20
CA ALA A 237 -5.56 27.82 -0.62
C ALA A 237 -5.05 29.25 -0.48
N ILE A 238 -5.44 30.11 -1.42
CA ILE A 238 -5.02 31.52 -1.47
C ILE A 238 -5.39 32.24 -0.17
N SER A 239 -6.58 31.95 0.39
CA SER A 239 -7.11 32.61 1.57
C SER A 239 -6.23 32.49 2.83
N ILE A 240 -5.43 31.43 2.94
CA ILE A 240 -4.52 31.18 4.08
C ILE A 240 -3.05 31.24 3.70
N GLY A 241 -2.74 31.69 2.47
CA GLY A 241 -1.39 31.76 1.94
C GLY A 241 -0.97 30.49 1.21
N THR A 242 -0.62 30.64 -0.06
CA THR A 242 -0.32 29.53 -0.96
C THR A 242 0.99 28.81 -0.63
N PHE A 243 1.97 29.54 -0.10
CA PHE A 243 3.32 29.01 0.14
C PHE A 243 3.36 28.18 1.42
N ARG A 244 3.52 26.86 1.27
CA ARG A 244 3.64 25.89 2.37
C ARG A 244 5.10 25.55 2.66
N ARG A 245 5.40 25.48 3.92
CA ARG A 245 6.66 24.98 4.49
C ARG A 245 6.32 23.75 5.31
N GLY A 246 6.76 22.60 4.86
CA GLY A 246 6.48 21.32 5.50
C GLY A 246 7.73 20.70 6.11
N ILE A 247 7.57 20.08 7.27
CA ILE A 247 8.52 19.15 7.86
C ILE A 247 7.77 17.92 8.35
N SER A 248 8.29 16.75 8.04
CA SER A 248 7.75 15.47 8.50
C SER A 248 8.87 14.59 9.03
N VAL A 249 8.62 13.93 10.14
CA VAL A 249 9.54 12.97 10.77
C VAL A 249 8.78 11.68 10.99
N THR A 250 9.36 10.58 10.53
CA THR A 250 8.79 9.23 10.67
C THR A 250 9.81 8.31 11.33
N GLU A 251 9.38 7.58 12.35
CA GLU A 251 10.10 6.46 12.92
C GLU A 251 9.31 5.18 12.65
N GLY A 252 9.90 4.25 11.90
CA GLY A 252 9.25 3.04 11.40
C GLY A 252 9.23 1.87 12.36
N ASN A 253 9.92 1.93 13.49
CA ASN A 253 10.02 0.86 14.47
C ASN A 253 10.27 1.42 15.87
N LEU A 254 9.32 2.22 16.37
CA LEU A 254 9.50 2.99 17.61
C LEU A 254 9.67 2.07 18.84
N TRP A 255 8.88 1.01 18.93
CA TRP A 255 8.85 0.07 20.06
C TRP A 255 9.37 -1.33 19.73
N GLY A 256 9.91 -1.53 18.54
CA GLY A 256 10.38 -2.84 18.11
C GLY A 256 9.27 -3.78 17.61
N LEU A 257 8.07 -3.30 17.45
CA LEU A 257 6.89 -4.08 17.06
C LEU A 257 6.59 -4.01 15.56
N GLY A 258 7.41 -3.31 14.77
CA GLY A 258 7.10 -2.95 13.39
C GLY A 258 6.06 -1.83 13.31
N ASP A 259 5.96 -1.06 14.37
CA ASP A 259 5.06 0.09 14.50
C ASP A 259 5.67 1.33 13.83
N ARG A 260 4.82 2.30 13.50
CA ARG A 260 5.24 3.54 12.83
C ARG A 260 4.62 4.75 13.51
N ALA A 261 5.45 5.71 13.88
CA ALA A 261 5.02 7.01 14.34
C ALA A 261 5.43 8.08 13.32
N THR A 262 4.50 8.97 12.98
CA THR A 262 4.78 10.11 12.10
C THR A 262 4.31 11.40 12.76
N LEU A 263 5.16 12.42 12.72
CA LEU A 263 4.86 13.78 13.12
C LEU A 263 5.12 14.70 11.94
N SER A 264 4.10 15.47 11.53
CA SER A 264 4.23 16.47 10.46
C SER A 264 3.79 17.84 10.96
N TYR A 265 4.51 18.86 10.52
CA TYR A 265 4.17 20.26 10.75
C TYR A 265 4.16 21.00 9.42
N ASN A 266 3.04 21.63 9.11
CA ASN A 266 2.86 22.43 7.91
C ASN A 266 2.49 23.86 8.29
N ASN A 267 3.20 24.82 7.73
CA ASN A 267 3.01 26.24 7.98
C ASN A 267 2.83 27.00 6.66
N THR A 268 1.91 27.97 6.67
CA THR A 268 1.82 29.06 5.67
C THR A 268 1.75 30.39 6.40
N ASP A 269 1.59 31.49 5.71
CA ASP A 269 1.46 32.81 6.34
C ASP A 269 0.16 32.94 7.16
N GLY A 270 -0.87 32.18 6.81
CA GLY A 270 -2.16 32.15 7.51
C GLY A 270 -2.54 30.80 8.12
N SER A 271 -1.66 29.78 8.10
CA SER A 271 -2.01 28.45 8.59
C SER A 271 -0.88 27.78 9.34
N ASN A 272 -1.24 27.07 10.42
CA ASN A 272 -0.35 26.17 11.16
C ASN A 272 -1.08 24.87 11.42
N VAL A 273 -0.52 23.76 10.93
CA VAL A 273 -1.13 22.42 11.05
C VAL A 273 -0.10 21.46 11.63
N VAL A 274 -0.46 20.79 12.72
CA VAL A 274 0.28 19.66 13.29
C VAL A 274 -0.52 18.40 13.04
N ASP A 275 0.12 17.37 12.56
CA ASP A 275 -0.46 16.05 12.27
C ASP A 275 0.40 14.96 12.91
N VAL A 276 -0.21 14.12 13.71
CA VAL A 276 0.45 13.00 14.41
C VAL A 276 -0.29 11.73 14.08
N SER A 277 0.42 10.71 13.62
CA SER A 277 -0.15 9.38 13.45
C SER A 277 0.71 8.31 14.10
N TYR A 278 0.06 7.27 14.59
CA TYR A 278 0.70 6.07 15.12
C TYR A 278 0.00 4.83 14.58
N ARG A 279 0.75 3.98 13.92
CA ARG A 279 0.28 2.71 13.35
C ARG A 279 1.01 1.55 13.98
N VAL A 280 0.27 0.51 14.39
CA VAL A 280 0.81 -0.70 14.98
C VAL A 280 0.22 -1.94 14.30
N PRO A 281 1.04 -2.95 13.92
CA PRO A 281 0.54 -4.24 13.47
C PRO A 281 -0.01 -5.02 14.67
N LEU A 282 -1.20 -5.59 14.52
CA LEU A 282 -1.89 -6.37 15.55
C LEU A 282 -1.75 -7.87 15.35
N SER A 283 -1.42 -8.32 14.14
CA SER A 283 -1.30 -9.74 13.81
C SER A 283 -0.23 -10.01 12.75
N PRO A 284 0.27 -11.26 12.67
CA PRO A 284 1.18 -11.68 11.59
C PRO A 284 0.58 -11.55 10.17
N ARG A 285 -0.74 -11.50 10.05
CA ARG A 285 -1.45 -11.28 8.78
C ARG A 285 -1.58 -9.80 8.42
N ASN A 286 -0.73 -8.95 8.99
CA ASN A 286 -0.67 -7.50 8.75
C ASN A 286 -1.99 -6.76 9.03
N THR A 287 -2.81 -7.26 10.01
CA THR A 287 -3.87 -6.43 10.59
C THR A 287 -3.21 -5.25 11.26
N THR A 288 -3.59 -4.02 10.92
CA THR A 288 -3.01 -2.81 11.51
C THR A 288 -4.10 -1.93 12.13
N LEU A 289 -3.75 -1.30 13.24
CA LEU A 289 -4.52 -0.21 13.83
C LEU A 289 -3.71 1.08 13.69
N GLU A 290 -4.33 2.10 13.13
CA GLU A 290 -3.77 3.45 13.04
C GLU A 290 -4.63 4.44 13.81
N LEU A 291 -3.98 5.27 14.59
CA LEU A 291 -4.57 6.41 15.29
C LEU A 291 -3.96 7.68 14.70
N ARG A 292 -4.78 8.64 14.32
CA ARG A 292 -4.35 9.92 13.79
C ARG A 292 -5.03 11.06 14.51
N TYR A 293 -4.26 12.08 14.81
CA TYR A 293 -4.76 13.34 15.34
C TYR A 293 -4.15 14.50 14.57
N LEU A 294 -5.02 15.42 14.12
CA LEU A 294 -4.58 16.64 13.47
C LEU A 294 -5.20 17.86 14.17
N ASN A 295 -4.41 18.91 14.34
CA ASN A 295 -4.85 20.20 14.83
C ASN A 295 -4.36 21.30 13.89
N GLY A 296 -5.31 22.06 13.35
CA GLY A 296 -5.08 23.18 12.44
C GLY A 296 -5.56 24.50 13.03
N LEU A 297 -4.75 25.53 12.87
CA LEU A 297 -5.09 26.92 13.17
C LEU A 297 -4.92 27.73 11.91
N ASN A 298 -6.00 28.37 11.45
CA ASN A 298 -5.99 29.14 10.22
C ASN A 298 -6.54 30.56 10.45
N ARG A 299 -6.02 31.49 9.67
CA ARG A 299 -6.45 32.87 9.58
C ARG A 299 -6.53 33.27 8.13
N ILE A 300 -7.62 33.90 7.73
CA ILE A 300 -7.74 34.47 6.38
C ILE A 300 -6.86 35.72 6.31
N ILE A 301 -5.99 35.74 5.29
CA ILE A 301 -4.99 36.80 5.07
C ILE A 301 -5.18 37.55 3.75
N THR A 302 -6.30 37.33 3.07
CA THR A 302 -6.59 37.97 1.78
C THR A 302 -7.55 39.11 1.95
N GLU A 303 -7.27 40.23 1.22
CA GLU A 303 -8.20 41.33 1.10
C GLU A 303 -9.51 40.92 0.37
N PRO A 304 -10.65 41.47 0.75
CA PRO A 304 -10.90 42.48 1.80
C PRO A 304 -11.16 41.86 3.18
N PHE A 305 -11.02 40.55 3.31
CA PHE A 305 -11.42 39.80 4.53
C PHE A 305 -10.36 39.82 5.63
N GLU A 306 -9.12 40.25 5.36
CA GLU A 306 -8.04 40.29 6.35
C GLU A 306 -8.40 41.16 7.56
N GLU A 307 -9.09 42.30 7.34
CA GLU A 307 -9.51 43.22 8.41
C GLU A 307 -10.54 42.58 9.37
N LEU A 308 -11.27 41.57 8.93
CA LEU A 308 -12.25 40.84 9.74
C LEU A 308 -11.64 39.85 10.71
N ASP A 309 -10.31 39.64 10.69
CA ASP A 309 -9.58 38.68 11.53
C ASP A 309 -10.31 37.33 11.62
N ILE A 310 -10.73 36.80 10.46
CA ILE A 310 -11.44 35.53 10.36
C ILE A 310 -10.46 34.40 10.72
N LYS A 311 -10.79 33.66 11.77
CA LYS A 311 -9.99 32.52 12.24
C LYS A 311 -10.81 31.25 12.25
N SER A 312 -10.14 30.11 11.97
CA SER A 312 -10.71 28.80 12.20
C SER A 312 -9.72 27.92 12.96
N ARG A 313 -10.26 27.12 13.87
CA ARG A 313 -9.56 26.04 14.55
C ARG A 313 -10.20 24.72 14.16
N SER A 314 -9.39 23.79 13.70
CA SER A 314 -9.86 22.48 13.29
C SER A 314 -9.16 21.37 14.05
N GLN A 315 -9.91 20.36 14.44
CA GLN A 315 -9.42 19.15 15.09
C GLN A 315 -9.99 17.94 14.36
N TYR A 316 -9.14 16.95 14.14
CA TYR A 316 -9.51 15.69 13.52
C TYR A 316 -8.94 14.51 14.28
N TRP A 317 -9.78 13.52 14.49
CA TRP A 317 -9.43 12.23 15.07
C TRP A 317 -9.83 11.14 14.11
N GLU A 318 -8.96 10.15 13.94
CA GLU A 318 -9.21 8.97 13.13
C GLU A 318 -8.71 7.71 13.82
N PHE A 319 -9.55 6.66 13.76
CA PHE A 319 -9.24 5.30 14.17
C PHE A 319 -9.44 4.42 12.95
N ASN A 320 -8.38 3.82 12.45
CA ASN A 320 -8.40 3.03 11.22
C ASN A 320 -7.92 1.61 11.51
N LEU A 321 -8.81 0.64 11.39
CA LEU A 321 -8.50 -0.78 11.44
C LEU A 321 -8.47 -1.32 10.03
N ARG A 322 -7.31 -1.82 9.59
CA ARG A 322 -7.10 -2.36 8.24
C ARG A 322 -6.66 -3.81 8.31
N GLN A 323 -7.25 -4.65 7.43
CA GLN A 323 -6.94 -6.07 7.30
C GLN A 323 -6.70 -6.43 5.83
N PRO A 324 -5.48 -6.80 5.43
CA PRO A 324 -5.25 -7.49 4.18
C PRO A 324 -5.96 -8.85 4.17
N ILE A 325 -6.74 -9.12 3.12
CA ILE A 325 -7.47 -10.38 2.92
C ILE A 325 -6.72 -11.26 1.91
N VAL A 326 -6.15 -10.64 0.90
CA VAL A 326 -5.24 -11.27 -0.07
C VAL A 326 -3.95 -10.48 -0.07
N GLN A 327 -2.83 -11.16 0.07
CA GLN A 327 -1.51 -10.56 0.01
C GLN A 327 -0.57 -11.52 -0.71
N THR A 328 -0.16 -11.13 -1.92
CA THR A 328 0.81 -11.82 -2.76
C THR A 328 1.82 -10.81 -3.29
N LEU A 329 2.85 -11.25 -3.96
CA LEU A 329 3.84 -10.34 -4.56
C LEU A 329 3.19 -9.36 -5.54
N ASN A 330 2.22 -9.83 -6.32
CA ASN A 330 1.63 -9.07 -7.40
C ASN A 330 0.39 -8.27 -7.00
N GLN A 331 -0.30 -8.65 -5.93
CA GLN A 331 -1.56 -8.03 -5.55
C GLN A 331 -1.81 -8.04 -4.05
N GLU A 332 -2.53 -7.02 -3.62
CA GLU A 332 -3.05 -6.92 -2.27
C GLU A 332 -4.51 -6.46 -2.32
N LEU A 333 -5.38 -7.18 -1.63
CA LEU A 333 -6.75 -6.76 -1.34
C LEU A 333 -6.88 -6.55 0.16
N SER A 334 -7.26 -5.36 0.58
CA SER A 334 -7.48 -5.06 1.99
C SER A 334 -8.86 -4.44 2.25
N LEU A 335 -9.36 -4.72 3.44
CA LEU A 335 -10.58 -4.11 3.98
C LEU A 335 -10.21 -3.23 5.16
N GLY A 336 -10.87 -2.07 5.24
CA GLY A 336 -10.67 -1.10 6.31
C GLY A 336 -11.99 -0.68 6.95
N LEU A 337 -11.94 -0.46 8.25
CA LEU A 337 -13.02 0.18 9.01
C LEU A 337 -12.45 1.41 9.69
N ILE A 338 -12.98 2.59 9.34
CA ILE A 338 -12.52 3.87 9.86
C ILE A 338 -13.64 4.51 10.66
N PHE A 339 -13.33 4.98 11.86
CA PHE A 339 -14.12 5.97 12.57
C PHE A 339 -13.38 7.29 12.56
N SER A 340 -14.03 8.36 12.13
CA SER A 340 -13.47 9.71 12.13
C SER A 340 -14.39 10.70 12.85
N HIS A 341 -13.78 11.65 13.54
CA HIS A 341 -14.47 12.80 14.13
C HIS A 341 -13.69 14.07 13.79
N GLN A 342 -14.41 15.03 13.21
CA GLN A 342 -13.87 16.32 12.81
C GLN A 342 -14.67 17.43 13.46
N ALA A 343 -13.99 18.40 14.05
CA ALA A 343 -14.59 19.58 14.65
C ALA A 343 -13.89 20.83 14.10
N ILE A 344 -14.68 21.83 13.69
CA ILE A 344 -14.18 23.13 13.28
C ILE A 344 -14.93 24.20 14.08
N GLU A 345 -14.17 25.18 14.58
CA GLU A 345 -14.68 26.37 15.25
C GLU A 345 -14.23 27.60 14.43
N THR A 346 -15.15 28.51 14.15
CA THR A 346 -14.88 29.72 13.38
C THR A 346 -15.21 30.97 14.20
N SER A 347 -14.44 32.04 13.96
CA SER A 347 -14.62 33.33 14.63
C SER A 347 -14.32 34.50 13.70
N ILE A 348 -14.97 35.64 13.94
CA ILE A 348 -14.71 36.94 13.31
C ILE A 348 -14.38 37.94 14.41
N LEU A 349 -13.29 38.67 14.29
CA LEU A 349 -12.81 39.65 15.28
C LEU A 349 -12.73 39.06 16.72
N GLY A 350 -12.39 37.76 16.81
CA GLY A 350 -12.31 37.05 18.09
C GLY A 350 -13.65 36.61 18.68
N VAL A 351 -14.77 36.88 18.02
CA VAL A 351 -16.12 36.44 18.45
C VAL A 351 -16.51 35.20 17.65
N PRO A 352 -16.98 34.11 18.30
CA PRO A 352 -17.50 32.95 17.59
C PRO A 352 -18.58 33.34 16.59
N PHE A 353 -18.48 32.86 15.36
CA PHE A 353 -19.36 33.23 14.26
C PHE A 353 -19.57 32.07 13.30
N PRO A 354 -20.84 31.72 12.92
CA PRO A 354 -21.12 30.69 11.96
C PRO A 354 -20.78 31.17 10.53
N LEU A 355 -19.71 30.63 9.96
CA LEU A 355 -19.30 30.91 8.57
C LEU A 355 -19.86 29.88 7.57
N SER A 356 -20.54 28.85 8.04
CA SER A 356 -21.14 27.80 7.23
C SER A 356 -22.58 27.63 7.65
N ASP A 357 -23.48 27.35 6.69
CA ASP A 357 -24.90 27.06 6.95
C ASP A 357 -25.13 25.88 7.88
N SER A 358 -24.13 25.00 8.00
CA SER A 358 -24.15 23.86 8.91
C SER A 358 -23.61 24.16 10.32
N ALA A 359 -23.05 25.34 10.55
CA ALA A 359 -22.48 25.69 11.85
C ALA A 359 -23.56 26.04 12.88
N ASP A 360 -23.30 25.70 14.14
CA ASP A 360 -24.12 26.18 15.27
C ASP A 360 -23.92 27.69 15.51
N ILE A 361 -24.71 28.27 16.42
CA ILE A 361 -24.66 29.69 16.78
C ILE A 361 -23.28 30.11 17.31
N ASN A 362 -22.47 29.17 17.79
CA ASN A 362 -21.11 29.39 18.29
C ASN A 362 -20.04 29.19 17.19
N GLY A 363 -20.44 29.08 15.93
CA GLY A 363 -19.53 28.86 14.82
C GLY A 363 -18.88 27.47 14.78
N ARG A 364 -19.51 26.47 15.39
CA ARG A 364 -19.00 25.09 15.46
C ARG A 364 -19.67 24.21 14.44
N THR A 365 -18.88 23.43 13.74
CA THR A 365 -19.32 22.35 12.85
C THR A 365 -18.60 21.08 13.25
N LYS A 366 -19.35 20.02 13.52
CA LYS A 366 -18.79 18.71 13.93
C LYS A 366 -19.36 17.61 13.06
N VAL A 367 -18.52 16.75 12.55
CA VAL A 367 -18.90 15.58 11.75
C VAL A 367 -18.27 14.33 12.34
N SER A 368 -19.08 13.32 12.58
CA SER A 368 -18.64 11.97 12.92
C SER A 368 -19.06 11.01 11.82
N ALA A 369 -18.16 10.14 11.37
CA ALA A 369 -18.45 9.19 10.32
C ALA A 369 -17.82 7.82 10.56
N LEU A 370 -18.57 6.77 10.20
CA LEU A 370 -18.05 5.42 10.00
C LEU A 370 -17.81 5.21 8.52
N ARG A 371 -16.64 4.66 8.17
CA ARG A 371 -16.28 4.41 6.78
C ARG A 371 -15.85 2.97 6.60
N PHE A 372 -16.38 2.32 5.57
CA PHE A 372 -15.93 1.00 5.12
C PHE A 372 -15.14 1.17 3.83
N VAL A 373 -13.89 0.71 3.85
CA VAL A 373 -12.93 0.89 2.78
C VAL A 373 -12.53 -0.45 2.20
N GLN A 374 -12.51 -0.54 0.87
CA GLN A 374 -11.94 -1.64 0.12
C GLN A 374 -10.80 -1.08 -0.73
N GLU A 375 -9.62 -1.65 -0.62
CA GLU A 375 -8.45 -1.28 -1.39
C GLU A 375 -7.91 -2.49 -2.13
N TRP A 376 -7.73 -2.36 -3.43
CA TRP A 376 -7.06 -3.36 -4.23
C TRP A 376 -5.91 -2.72 -4.99
N VAL A 377 -4.76 -3.37 -4.87
CA VAL A 377 -3.52 -2.97 -5.51
C VAL A 377 -3.03 -4.15 -6.34
N TYR A 378 -2.68 -3.87 -7.58
CA TYR A 378 -1.99 -4.80 -8.46
C TYR A 378 -0.71 -4.15 -8.98
N ARG A 379 0.36 -4.95 -9.07
CA ARG A 379 1.67 -4.49 -9.56
C ARG A 379 2.35 -5.59 -10.38
N SER A 380 3.01 -5.16 -11.41
CA SER A 380 3.85 -5.96 -12.28
C SER A 380 5.11 -5.15 -12.62
N PRO A 381 6.10 -5.71 -13.35
CA PRO A 381 7.25 -4.93 -13.79
C PRO A 381 6.92 -3.73 -14.70
N GLN A 382 5.74 -3.69 -15.30
CA GLN A 382 5.36 -2.64 -16.24
C GLN A 382 4.09 -1.88 -15.84
N ASP A 383 3.21 -2.47 -15.04
CA ASP A 383 1.91 -1.92 -14.70
C ASP A 383 1.70 -1.84 -13.19
N ALA A 384 1.13 -0.75 -12.74
CA ALA A 384 0.63 -0.62 -11.38
C ALA A 384 -0.80 -0.06 -11.40
N ILE A 385 -1.70 -0.74 -10.68
CA ILE A 385 -3.11 -0.35 -10.56
C ILE A 385 -3.42 -0.21 -9.07
N ALA A 386 -4.10 0.85 -8.69
CA ALA A 386 -4.68 1.03 -7.38
C ALA A 386 -6.15 1.38 -7.50
N LEU A 387 -6.99 0.71 -6.75
CA LEU A 387 -8.42 0.95 -6.61
C LEU A 387 -8.76 1.15 -5.14
N ARG A 388 -9.52 2.18 -4.84
CA ARG A 388 -10.11 2.38 -3.52
C ARG A 388 -11.60 2.67 -3.67
N SER A 389 -12.41 1.96 -2.89
CA SER A 389 -13.83 2.18 -2.75
C SER A 389 -14.13 2.44 -1.27
N GLN A 390 -14.75 3.57 -0.98
CA GLN A 390 -15.06 3.98 0.39
C GLN A 390 -16.55 4.33 0.49
N PHE A 391 -17.25 3.64 1.37
CA PHE A 391 -18.59 3.96 1.80
C PHE A 391 -18.51 4.70 3.13
N SER A 392 -19.16 5.85 3.25
CA SER A 392 -19.17 6.69 4.45
C SER A 392 -20.59 6.87 4.92
N TRP A 393 -20.78 6.67 6.23
CA TRP A 393 -22.03 6.93 6.92
C TRP A 393 -21.78 7.94 8.03
N GLY A 394 -22.36 9.12 7.88
CA GLY A 394 -22.38 10.11 8.93
C GLY A 394 -23.27 9.66 10.09
N VAL A 395 -22.76 9.82 11.31
CA VAL A 395 -23.40 9.35 12.54
C VAL A 395 -23.51 10.46 13.57
N ASP A 396 -24.54 10.36 14.42
CA ASP A 396 -24.80 11.28 15.53
C ASP A 396 -24.02 10.85 16.78
N TRP A 397 -22.68 10.82 16.67
CA TRP A 397 -21.80 10.48 17.79
C TRP A 397 -20.87 11.64 18.11
N TRP A 398 -20.40 11.71 19.36
CA TRP A 398 -19.45 12.71 19.84
C TRP A 398 -19.91 14.15 19.59
N ASP A 399 -21.23 14.40 19.84
CA ASP A 399 -21.83 15.72 19.70
C ASP A 399 -21.72 16.27 18.25
N ALA A 400 -21.90 15.38 17.27
CA ALA A 400 -21.93 15.75 15.86
C ALA A 400 -23.08 16.74 15.57
N THR A 401 -22.85 17.67 14.65
CA THR A 401 -23.85 18.67 14.29
C THR A 401 -25.04 18.02 13.57
N ILE A 402 -26.21 18.11 14.19
CA ILE A 402 -27.47 17.62 13.66
C ILE A 402 -28.40 18.82 13.48
N ASN A 403 -28.81 19.08 12.26
CA ASN A 403 -29.69 20.18 11.90
C ASN A 403 -31.11 19.68 11.57
N GLU A 404 -32.11 20.54 11.67
CA GLU A 404 -33.47 20.25 11.22
C GLU A 404 -33.55 20.07 9.70
N THR A 405 -32.69 20.77 8.97
CA THR A 405 -32.53 20.69 7.51
C THR A 405 -31.11 20.29 7.16
N THR A 406 -30.91 19.69 5.99
CA THR A 406 -29.57 19.41 5.46
C THR A 406 -28.86 20.72 5.07
N PRO A 407 -27.51 20.79 5.15
CA PRO A 407 -26.58 19.70 5.47
C PRO A 407 -26.40 19.50 6.97
N ASP A 408 -26.25 18.23 7.38
CA ASP A 408 -25.91 17.83 8.74
C ASP A 408 -24.97 16.61 8.75
N SER A 409 -24.59 16.12 9.95
CA SER A 409 -23.67 14.97 10.06
C SER A 409 -24.32 13.64 9.64
N ARG A 410 -25.61 13.56 9.36
CA ARG A 410 -26.28 12.33 8.91
C ARG A 410 -26.32 12.32 7.37
N PHE A 411 -25.42 11.58 6.78
CA PHE A 411 -25.31 11.43 5.33
C PHE A 411 -24.86 10.01 4.96
N TRP A 412 -25.06 9.67 3.72
CA TRP A 412 -24.37 8.56 3.07
C TRP A 412 -23.62 9.09 1.84
N SER A 413 -22.35 8.66 1.73
CA SER A 413 -21.60 8.96 0.53
C SER A 413 -20.74 7.77 0.11
N TRP A 414 -20.47 7.68 -1.16
CA TRP A 414 -19.52 6.76 -1.76
C TRP A 414 -18.45 7.53 -2.51
N ARG A 415 -17.18 7.16 -2.28
CA ARG A 415 -16.04 7.68 -3.00
C ARG A 415 -15.27 6.53 -3.63
N GLY A 416 -15.08 6.60 -4.95
CA GLY A 416 -14.24 5.68 -5.71
C GLY A 416 -13.00 6.41 -6.21
N GLN A 417 -11.84 5.77 -6.09
CA GLN A 417 -10.58 6.28 -6.63
C GLN A 417 -9.93 5.19 -7.47
N PHE A 418 -9.40 5.57 -8.61
CA PHE A 418 -8.68 4.70 -9.53
C PHE A 418 -7.38 5.35 -9.95
N GLN A 419 -6.30 4.60 -9.92
CA GLN A 419 -5.02 4.99 -10.48
C GLN A 419 -4.44 3.86 -11.31
N TYR A 420 -3.94 4.20 -12.48
CA TYR A 420 -3.20 3.32 -13.37
C TYR A 420 -1.89 3.99 -13.78
N LEU A 421 -0.79 3.28 -13.61
CA LEU A 421 0.53 3.66 -14.07
C LEU A 421 1.04 2.57 -15.00
N ARG A 422 1.57 2.96 -16.16
CA ARG A 422 2.24 2.05 -17.09
C ARG A 422 3.60 2.58 -17.48
N LEU A 423 4.60 1.73 -17.32
CA LEU A 423 5.97 1.96 -17.79
C LEU A 423 6.06 1.52 -19.26
N LEU A 424 6.26 2.47 -20.17
CA LEU A 424 6.38 2.22 -21.62
C LEU A 424 7.83 1.96 -22.04
N ALA A 425 8.77 2.62 -21.38
CA ALA A 425 10.20 2.51 -21.58
C ALA A 425 10.90 3.00 -20.29
N PRO A 426 12.20 2.78 -20.10
CA PRO A 426 12.90 3.30 -18.94
C PRO A 426 12.58 4.78 -18.70
N ASP A 427 12.08 5.10 -17.49
CA ASP A 427 11.64 6.43 -17.03
C ASP A 427 10.52 7.09 -17.86
N THR A 428 9.88 6.34 -18.77
CA THR A 428 8.75 6.81 -19.58
C THR A 428 7.47 6.19 -19.07
N THR A 429 6.59 6.99 -18.44
CA THR A 429 5.36 6.48 -17.83
C THR A 429 4.13 7.21 -18.33
N ILE A 430 3.02 6.49 -18.41
CA ILE A 430 1.68 7.07 -18.52
C ILE A 430 0.96 6.86 -17.20
N ILE A 431 0.31 7.89 -16.71
CA ILE A 431 -0.44 7.90 -15.46
C ILE A 431 -1.86 8.36 -15.76
N PHE A 432 -2.82 7.55 -15.35
CA PHE A 432 -4.23 7.90 -15.38
C PHE A 432 -4.76 7.86 -13.94
N ARG A 433 -5.47 8.91 -13.51
CA ARG A 433 -6.12 8.99 -12.21
C ARG A 433 -7.56 9.42 -12.38
N SER A 434 -8.46 8.88 -11.58
CA SER A 434 -9.85 9.32 -11.52
C SER A 434 -10.38 9.20 -10.10
N THR A 435 -11.13 10.21 -9.66
CA THR A 435 -11.85 10.21 -8.39
C THR A 435 -13.31 10.51 -8.66
N VAL A 436 -14.20 9.71 -8.10
CA VAL A 436 -15.65 9.92 -8.15
C VAL A 436 -16.21 10.00 -6.75
N GLN A 437 -17.10 10.95 -6.51
CA GLN A 437 -17.90 11.01 -5.27
C GLN A 437 -19.38 11.11 -5.60
N ARG A 438 -20.19 10.40 -4.83
CA ARG A 438 -21.65 10.48 -4.85
C ARG A 438 -22.18 10.49 -3.42
N SER A 439 -23.18 11.34 -3.17
CA SER A 439 -23.88 11.39 -1.89
C SER A 439 -25.39 11.33 -2.08
N ASP A 440 -26.10 10.92 -1.03
CA ASP A 440 -27.57 10.82 -1.03
C ASP A 440 -28.25 12.19 -0.80
N ARG A 441 -27.51 13.15 -0.25
CA ARG A 441 -28.00 14.49 0.12
C ARG A 441 -26.89 15.53 0.07
N ALA A 442 -27.24 16.78 0.34
CA ALA A 442 -26.30 17.86 0.54
C ALA A 442 -25.34 17.52 1.69
N LEU A 443 -24.06 17.63 1.45
CA LEU A 443 -22.99 17.37 2.40
C LEU A 443 -22.57 18.66 3.12
N MET A 444 -22.11 18.52 4.35
CA MET A 444 -21.33 19.58 4.98
C MET A 444 -20.03 19.79 4.21
N GLY A 445 -19.51 21.01 4.18
CA GLY A 445 -18.28 21.35 3.44
C GLY A 445 -17.09 20.46 3.78
N LEU A 446 -17.08 19.88 4.99
CA LEU A 446 -16.07 18.91 5.46
C LEU A 446 -16.09 17.57 4.74
N GLU A 447 -17.18 17.21 4.11
CA GLU A 447 -17.38 15.92 3.40
C GLU A 447 -17.51 16.12 1.87
N GLN A 448 -17.57 17.38 1.40
CA GLN A 448 -17.58 17.69 -0.02
C GLN A 448 -16.22 17.40 -0.66
N LEU A 449 -16.22 17.03 -1.93
CA LEU A 449 -15.00 16.90 -2.73
C LEU A 449 -14.58 18.27 -3.25
N SER A 450 -13.35 18.69 -2.91
CA SER A 450 -12.75 19.91 -3.43
C SER A 450 -12.01 19.67 -4.73
N ALA A 451 -12.00 20.67 -5.61
CA ALA A 451 -11.30 20.64 -6.88
C ALA A 451 -10.62 21.98 -7.21
N GLY A 452 -9.56 21.89 -7.97
CA GLY A 452 -8.60 22.94 -8.29
C GLY A 452 -7.26 22.66 -7.64
N GLY A 453 -6.18 23.13 -8.25
CA GLY A 453 -4.82 22.99 -7.77
C GLY A 453 -4.12 21.72 -8.19
N LEU A 454 -2.96 21.52 -7.62
CA LEU A 454 -2.00 20.48 -8.02
C LEU A 454 -2.54 19.05 -7.81
N GLY A 455 -3.42 18.82 -6.83
CA GLY A 455 -3.95 17.49 -6.49
C GLY A 455 -5.12 17.02 -7.35
N SER A 456 -5.76 17.92 -8.14
CA SER A 456 -6.96 17.57 -8.90
C SER A 456 -6.93 18.17 -10.32
N ILE A 457 -7.32 19.44 -10.49
CA ILE A 457 -7.40 20.09 -11.82
C ILE A 457 -6.47 21.30 -11.80
N ARG A 458 -5.27 21.13 -12.35
CA ARG A 458 -4.25 22.18 -12.46
C ARG A 458 -4.73 23.29 -13.40
N GLY A 459 -4.23 24.52 -13.20
CA GLY A 459 -4.69 25.70 -13.93
C GLY A 459 -5.75 26.51 -13.19
N TYR A 460 -6.38 25.92 -12.16
CA TYR A 460 -7.30 26.60 -11.24
C TYR A 460 -6.67 26.66 -9.84
N PRO A 461 -6.92 27.73 -9.05
CA PRO A 461 -6.41 27.82 -7.69
C PRO A 461 -6.72 26.58 -6.84
N GLN A 462 -5.92 26.33 -5.82
CA GLN A 462 -6.17 25.25 -4.89
C GLN A 462 -7.54 25.43 -4.21
N ASP A 463 -8.34 24.35 -4.16
CA ASP A 463 -9.71 24.33 -3.60
C ASP A 463 -10.65 25.37 -4.24
N PHE A 464 -10.52 25.54 -5.54
CA PHE A 464 -11.29 26.52 -6.30
C PHE A 464 -12.80 26.33 -6.14
N LEU A 465 -13.26 25.09 -6.10
CA LEU A 465 -14.65 24.73 -5.81
C LEU A 465 -14.74 23.43 -5.01
N SER A 466 -15.87 23.23 -4.32
CA SER A 466 -16.24 21.99 -3.66
C SER A 466 -17.67 21.59 -3.99
N SER A 467 -17.98 20.31 -3.96
CA SER A 467 -19.29 19.78 -4.32
C SER A 467 -19.61 18.45 -3.64
N ASP A 468 -20.92 18.17 -3.56
CA ASP A 468 -21.43 16.91 -3.01
C ASP A 468 -21.13 15.72 -3.92
N ASN A 469 -21.24 15.94 -5.23
CA ASN A 469 -21.00 14.95 -6.26
C ASN A 469 -19.95 15.46 -7.25
N ALA A 470 -18.96 14.64 -7.54
CA ALA A 470 -17.90 15.00 -8.45
C ALA A 470 -17.35 13.81 -9.21
N LEU A 471 -16.79 14.07 -10.37
CA LEU A 471 -15.88 13.18 -11.07
C LEU A 471 -14.69 14.01 -11.54
N THR A 472 -13.48 13.63 -11.13
CA THR A 472 -12.24 14.25 -11.61
C THR A 472 -11.38 13.20 -12.29
N THR A 473 -10.65 13.61 -13.33
CA THR A 473 -9.79 12.72 -14.10
C THR A 473 -8.53 13.47 -14.54
N THR A 474 -7.38 12.81 -14.41
CA THR A 474 -6.08 13.27 -14.87
C THR A 474 -5.45 12.24 -15.79
N LEU A 475 -4.95 12.68 -16.93
CA LEU A 475 -4.05 11.92 -17.80
C LEU A 475 -2.70 12.65 -17.88
N GLU A 476 -1.61 11.99 -17.53
CA GLU A 476 -0.26 12.54 -17.52
C GLU A 476 0.70 11.57 -18.19
N ALA A 477 1.59 12.06 -19.05
CA ALA A 477 2.71 11.29 -19.57
C ALA A 477 4.02 11.89 -19.03
N ARG A 478 4.93 11.07 -18.51
CA ARG A 478 6.26 11.50 -18.07
C ARG A 478 7.31 10.98 -19.04
N LEU A 479 8.09 11.89 -19.58
CA LEU A 479 9.07 11.62 -20.63
C LEU A 479 10.43 12.12 -20.15
N PRO A 480 11.48 11.27 -20.09
CA PRO A 480 12.81 11.70 -19.69
C PRO A 480 13.41 12.59 -20.79
N ILE A 481 13.88 13.77 -20.40
CA ILE A 481 14.60 14.70 -21.28
C ILE A 481 16.09 14.78 -20.95
N PHE A 482 16.45 14.42 -19.71
CA PHE A 482 17.84 14.29 -19.29
C PHE A 482 17.96 13.20 -18.23
N ARG A 483 18.99 12.37 -18.33
CA ARG A 483 19.27 11.28 -17.39
C ARG A 483 20.77 11.03 -17.25
N ASN A 484 21.23 10.92 -16.01
CA ASN A 484 22.53 10.38 -15.66
C ASN A 484 22.43 9.54 -14.36
N SER A 485 23.55 9.14 -13.77
CA SER A 485 23.55 8.33 -12.53
C SER A 485 22.97 9.03 -11.30
N GLN A 486 22.86 10.35 -11.30
CA GLN A 486 22.42 11.15 -10.15
C GLN A 486 21.18 12.01 -10.43
N HIS A 487 20.86 12.26 -11.69
CA HIS A 487 19.78 13.18 -12.04
C HIS A 487 18.87 12.58 -13.11
N LEU A 488 17.58 12.69 -12.86
CA LEU A 488 16.52 12.42 -13.82
C LEU A 488 15.68 13.70 -13.98
N LEU A 489 15.57 14.21 -15.20
CA LEU A 489 14.70 15.32 -15.55
C LEU A 489 13.67 14.83 -16.58
N GLN A 490 12.40 14.99 -16.24
CA GLN A 490 11.28 14.57 -17.08
C GLN A 490 10.38 15.76 -17.42
N ILE A 491 9.86 15.77 -18.63
CA ILE A 491 8.74 16.63 -19.03
C ILE A 491 7.45 15.84 -18.88
N ALA A 492 6.40 16.50 -18.37
CA ALA A 492 5.14 15.85 -18.02
C ALA A 492 3.94 16.59 -18.61
N PRO A 493 3.61 16.43 -19.91
CA PRO A 493 2.34 16.93 -20.45
C PRO A 493 1.16 16.25 -19.76
N PHE A 494 0.09 17.04 -19.51
CA PHE A 494 -1.10 16.54 -18.84
C PHE A 494 -2.40 17.14 -19.38
N PHE A 495 -3.49 16.43 -19.13
CA PHE A 495 -4.87 16.87 -19.28
C PHE A 495 -5.63 16.54 -18.02
N ASP A 496 -6.28 17.52 -17.41
CA ASP A 496 -7.14 17.37 -16.25
C ASP A 496 -8.56 17.80 -16.61
N TRP A 497 -9.56 17.07 -16.10
CA TRP A 497 -10.97 17.35 -16.31
C TRP A 497 -11.80 16.94 -15.09
N GLY A 498 -12.89 17.68 -14.84
CA GLY A 498 -13.86 17.30 -13.80
C GLY A 498 -15.24 17.91 -14.01
N THR A 499 -16.23 17.26 -13.42
CA THR A 499 -17.63 17.71 -13.37
C THR A 499 -18.16 17.65 -11.94
N PHE A 500 -19.00 18.62 -11.56
CA PHE A 500 -19.37 18.90 -10.19
C PHE A 500 -20.85 19.25 -10.09
N SER A 501 -21.53 18.74 -9.06
CA SER A 501 -22.92 19.07 -8.78
C SER A 501 -23.24 18.93 -7.29
N ASN A 502 -24.22 19.70 -6.82
CA ASN A 502 -24.74 19.62 -5.46
C ASN A 502 -26.12 18.96 -5.42
N ASN A 503 -26.51 18.49 -4.26
CA ASN A 503 -27.81 17.89 -3.97
C ASN A 503 -28.75 18.91 -3.30
N GLY A 504 -30.05 18.65 -3.38
CA GLY A 504 -31.07 19.46 -2.74
C GLY A 504 -31.15 20.87 -3.33
N ASP A 505 -31.41 21.83 -2.45
CA ASP A 505 -31.57 23.25 -2.84
C ASP A 505 -30.22 23.99 -2.90
N ASN A 506 -29.10 23.32 -2.61
CA ASN A 506 -27.77 23.93 -2.73
C ASN A 506 -27.47 24.24 -4.19
N PRO A 507 -27.09 25.49 -4.53
CA PRO A 507 -26.75 25.82 -5.91
C PRO A 507 -25.56 24.98 -6.40
N ASN A 508 -25.65 24.52 -7.64
CA ASN A 508 -24.51 23.86 -8.26
C ASN A 508 -23.33 24.83 -8.40
N PRO A 509 -22.10 24.33 -8.33
CA PRO A 509 -20.92 25.13 -8.59
C PRO A 509 -21.00 25.80 -9.98
N SER A 510 -20.45 26.99 -10.10
CA SER A 510 -20.34 27.70 -11.38
C SER A 510 -18.89 28.09 -11.63
N PRO A 511 -18.26 27.51 -12.66
CA PRO A 511 -18.79 26.51 -13.63
C PRO A 511 -18.93 25.10 -13.02
N GLN A 512 -19.83 24.28 -13.59
CA GLN A 512 -20.02 22.89 -13.20
C GLN A 512 -18.94 21.94 -13.77
N ASN A 513 -18.21 22.40 -14.76
CA ASN A 513 -17.13 21.63 -15.38
C ASN A 513 -15.85 22.45 -15.35
N LEU A 514 -14.76 21.80 -15.03
CA LEU A 514 -13.41 22.33 -15.15
C LEU A 514 -12.62 21.46 -16.12
N ALA A 515 -11.76 22.09 -16.90
CA ALA A 515 -10.82 21.37 -17.76
C ALA A 515 -9.55 22.19 -17.92
N SER A 516 -8.41 21.52 -18.00
CA SER A 516 -7.12 22.16 -18.24
C SER A 516 -6.17 21.26 -19.01
N VAL A 517 -5.24 21.89 -19.71
CA VAL A 517 -4.06 21.25 -20.27
C VAL A 517 -2.82 21.90 -19.70
N GLY A 518 -1.71 21.20 -19.71
CA GLY A 518 -0.50 21.81 -19.17
C GLY A 518 0.74 20.96 -19.35
N LEU A 519 1.81 21.47 -18.76
CA LEU A 519 3.13 20.90 -18.83
C LEU A 519 3.78 20.94 -17.46
N GLY A 520 4.24 19.79 -17.00
CA GLY A 520 5.08 19.63 -15.82
C GLY A 520 6.54 19.48 -16.18
N LEU A 521 7.41 19.88 -15.29
CA LEU A 521 8.83 19.57 -15.27
C LEU A 521 9.13 18.92 -13.92
N ALA A 522 9.57 17.66 -13.93
CA ALA A 522 9.91 16.90 -12.74
C ALA A 522 11.40 16.61 -12.74
N TRP A 523 12.09 16.95 -11.66
CA TRP A 523 13.50 16.70 -11.46
C TRP A 523 13.72 15.88 -10.19
N GLN A 524 14.56 14.88 -10.31
CA GLN A 524 15.08 14.09 -9.20
C GLN A 524 16.59 14.20 -9.18
N GLY A 525 17.14 14.55 -8.02
CA GLY A 525 18.58 14.71 -7.78
C GLY A 525 19.05 13.73 -6.72
N GLY A 526 19.76 12.67 -7.14
CA GLY A 526 20.12 11.57 -6.26
C GLY A 526 18.90 10.83 -5.72
N GLU A 527 19.03 10.29 -4.51
CA GLU A 527 17.97 9.53 -3.84
C GLU A 527 17.04 10.44 -2.99
N ASN A 528 17.48 11.64 -2.67
CA ASN A 528 16.90 12.44 -1.60
C ASN A 528 16.25 13.74 -2.07
N LEU A 529 16.66 14.29 -3.21
CA LEU A 529 16.19 15.59 -3.70
C LEU A 529 15.14 15.41 -4.79
N PHE A 530 14.06 16.17 -4.72
CA PHE A 530 13.07 16.25 -5.79
C PHE A 530 12.55 17.67 -5.96
N ALA A 531 12.21 18.02 -7.19
CA ALA A 531 11.53 19.25 -7.53
C ALA A 531 10.53 19.02 -8.66
N ARG A 532 9.41 19.72 -8.59
CA ARG A 532 8.39 19.70 -9.62
C ARG A 532 7.87 21.12 -9.85
N LEU A 533 7.67 21.47 -11.12
CA LEU A 533 7.02 22.70 -11.56
C LEU A 533 5.95 22.31 -12.58
N ASP A 534 4.70 22.71 -12.34
CA ASP A 534 3.60 22.48 -13.27
C ASP A 534 3.02 23.83 -13.71
N TRP A 535 2.71 23.91 -14.99
CA TRP A 535 1.95 25.03 -15.56
C TRP A 535 0.69 24.50 -16.22
N GLY A 536 -0.47 24.85 -15.65
CA GLY A 536 -1.78 24.49 -16.14
C GLY A 536 -2.47 25.67 -16.78
N ILE A 537 -3.09 25.44 -17.93
CA ILE A 537 -3.86 26.43 -18.68
C ILE A 537 -5.33 26.02 -18.57
N PRO A 538 -6.19 26.81 -17.88
CA PRO A 538 -7.61 26.53 -17.79
C PRO A 538 -8.26 26.65 -19.17
N LEU A 539 -9.08 25.68 -19.53
CA LEU A 539 -9.85 25.65 -20.79
C LEU A 539 -11.30 26.13 -20.60
N VAL A 540 -11.77 26.20 -19.35
CA VAL A 540 -13.09 26.74 -19.00
C VAL A 540 -12.87 28.02 -18.24
N ASP A 541 -13.53 29.09 -18.66
CA ASP A 541 -13.51 30.38 -17.98
C ASP A 541 -14.25 30.28 -16.64
N ALA A 542 -13.59 30.70 -15.58
CA ALA A 542 -14.06 30.52 -14.21
C ALA A 542 -13.89 31.80 -13.35
N ASN A 543 -13.76 32.98 -13.99
CA ASN A 543 -13.56 34.28 -13.32
C ASN A 543 -12.43 34.26 -12.28
N ILE A 544 -11.30 33.64 -12.61
CA ILE A 544 -10.14 33.59 -11.72
C ILE A 544 -9.48 34.97 -11.68
N GLU A 545 -9.32 35.55 -10.49
CA GLU A 545 -8.52 36.76 -10.31
C GLU A 545 -7.03 36.42 -10.51
N ARG A 546 -6.48 36.71 -11.68
CA ARG A 546 -5.16 36.20 -12.13
C ARG A 546 -3.95 36.93 -11.53
N ASP A 547 -4.14 38.03 -10.84
CA ASP A 547 -3.02 38.90 -10.46
C ASP A 547 -2.50 38.70 -9.04
N ARG A 548 -3.05 37.76 -8.28
CA ARG A 548 -2.73 37.62 -6.83
C ARG A 548 -1.60 36.66 -6.51
N THR A 549 -1.53 35.52 -7.18
CA THR A 549 -0.57 34.44 -6.82
C THR A 549 -0.12 33.65 -8.05
N TRP A 550 0.94 32.85 -7.90
CA TRP A 550 1.37 31.93 -8.96
C TRP A 550 0.29 30.91 -9.32
N GLN A 551 -0.50 30.45 -8.35
CA GLN A 551 -1.62 29.53 -8.60
C GLN A 551 -2.70 30.15 -9.49
N SER A 552 -3.01 31.43 -9.29
CA SER A 552 -4.00 32.13 -10.14
C SER A 552 -3.50 32.31 -11.58
N GLN A 553 -2.19 32.16 -11.83
CA GLN A 553 -1.57 32.08 -13.15
C GLN A 553 -1.38 30.62 -13.64
N GLY A 554 -1.88 29.64 -12.88
CA GLY A 554 -1.77 28.22 -13.18
C GLY A 554 -0.41 27.59 -12.91
N LEU A 555 0.48 28.27 -12.15
CA LEU A 555 1.81 27.80 -11.82
C LEU A 555 1.85 27.18 -10.42
N TYR A 556 2.34 25.95 -10.35
CA TYR A 556 2.52 25.19 -9.10
C TYR A 556 3.93 24.67 -9.02
N PHE A 557 4.47 24.66 -7.80
CA PHE A 557 5.76 24.05 -7.56
C PHE A 557 5.78 23.24 -6.27
N THR A 558 6.66 22.26 -6.22
CA THR A 558 7.05 21.54 -5.02
C THR A 558 8.54 21.23 -5.09
N VAL A 559 9.24 21.44 -4.00
CA VAL A 559 10.65 21.09 -3.82
C VAL A 559 10.79 20.43 -2.47
N GLY A 560 11.52 19.32 -2.40
CA GLY A 560 11.72 18.63 -1.13
C GLY A 560 13.02 17.87 -1.07
N ILE A 561 13.41 17.56 0.18
CA ILE A 561 14.56 16.75 0.52
C ILE A 561 14.16 15.78 1.64
N SER A 562 14.59 14.53 1.51
CA SER A 562 14.47 13.48 2.54
C SER A 562 15.84 13.07 3.06
N PHE A 563 15.90 12.68 4.34
CA PHE A 563 17.13 12.32 5.06
C PHE A 563 16.99 10.94 5.70
#